data_c9c1ac79ed007ab72ec63f79bbfe4c27
#
_entry.id   c9c1ac79ed007ab72ec63f79bbfe4c27
#
_cell.length_a   1.000
_cell.length_b   1.000
_cell.length_c   1.000
_cell.angle_alpha   90.00
_cell.angle_beta   90.00
_cell.angle_gamma   90.00
#
_symmetry.space_group_name_H-M   'P 1'
#
loop_
_entity.id
_entity.type
_entity.pdbx_description
1 polymer ?
#
loop_
_entity_poly.entity_id
_entity_poly.type
_entity_poly.pdbx_seq_one_letter_code
_entity_poly.pdbx_strand_id
1 'polypeptide(L)'
;MSMRLAGTAMTVVLLLAGCGGEQQELRSWMEDQRRRTPVVTEKIDPPKSFEPFRYANAGDADPFSQGRLSLRPGETGAGTLQPDLSRRREALEGYPLESIRMVGHLSDRRGSFALLQAEGMVYRARVGNHAGQNFGVITRVSESEVKLRELVRDAAGEWTERETALQLQESTK
;
A
#
# COMPACT_ATOMS: atom_id res chain seq x y z
N MET A 1 -60.43 -6.03 63.98
CA MET A 1 -59.84 -6.21 62.59
C MET A 1 -58.92 -5.06 62.21
N SER A 2 -59.04 -3.90 62.74
CA SER A 2 -58.28 -2.67 62.47
C SER A 2 -56.83 -2.70 62.97
N MET A 3 -56.52 -3.38 64.07
CA MET A 3 -55.17 -3.39 64.70
C MET A 3 -54.19 -4.27 63.94
N ARG A 4 -54.63 -5.30 63.17
CA ARG A 4 -53.75 -6.15 62.35
C ARG A 4 -53.40 -5.45 61.03
N LEU A 5 -54.29 -4.64 60.48
CA LEU A 5 -54.01 -3.83 59.29
C LEU A 5 -52.98 -2.71 59.55
N ALA A 6 -53.00 -2.11 60.72
CA ALA A 6 -52.03 -1.08 61.10
C ALA A 6 -50.63 -1.65 61.27
N GLY A 7 -50.49 -2.88 61.80
CA GLY A 7 -49.19 -3.58 61.93
C GLY A 7 -48.57 -3.95 60.58
N THR A 8 -49.36 -4.42 59.63
CA THR A 8 -48.87 -4.78 58.28
C THR A 8 -48.45 -3.55 57.46
N ALA A 9 -49.21 -2.45 57.59
CA ALA A 9 -48.84 -1.18 56.93
C ALA A 9 -47.54 -0.60 57.49
N MET A 10 -47.29 -0.69 58.77
CA MET A 10 -46.06 -0.22 59.40
C MET A 10 -44.86 -1.02 58.98
N THR A 11 -44.97 -2.36 58.80
CA THR A 11 -43.90 -3.23 58.36
C THR A 11 -43.53 -2.99 56.90
N VAL A 12 -44.51 -2.70 56.02
CA VAL A 12 -44.23 -2.40 54.62
C VAL A 12 -43.52 -1.04 54.44
N VAL A 13 -43.84 -0.05 55.24
CA VAL A 13 -43.19 1.27 55.22
C VAL A 13 -41.71 1.15 55.67
N LEU A 14 -41.41 0.32 56.69
CA LEU A 14 -40.04 0.09 57.14
C LEU A 14 -39.19 -0.63 56.08
N LEU A 15 -39.77 -1.51 55.26
CA LEU A 15 -39.03 -2.24 54.22
C LEU A 15 -38.73 -1.36 53.00
N LEU A 16 -39.47 -0.29 52.75
CA LEU A 16 -39.22 0.65 51.66
C LEU A 16 -38.15 1.71 51.98
N ALA A 17 -37.81 1.92 53.26
CA ALA A 17 -36.79 2.90 53.68
C ALA A 17 -35.33 2.44 53.51
N GLY A 18 -35.12 1.16 53.19
CA GLY A 18 -33.77 0.57 53.18
C GLY A 18 -32.93 0.77 51.91
N CYS A 19 -33.48 1.24 50.78
CA CYS A 19 -32.77 1.26 49.49
C CYS A 19 -32.08 2.58 49.13
N GLY A 20 -32.02 3.59 50.01
CA GLY A 20 -31.48 4.92 49.66
C GLY A 20 -30.00 5.15 49.92
N GLY A 21 -29.36 4.31 50.74
CA GLY A 21 -28.00 4.59 51.26
C GLY A 21 -26.86 4.42 50.30
N GLU A 22 -26.85 3.34 49.53
CA GLU A 22 -25.71 2.98 48.66
C GLU A 22 -25.55 3.96 47.48
N GLN A 23 -26.62 4.48 46.93
CA GLN A 23 -26.53 5.46 45.85
C GLN A 23 -25.99 6.81 46.28
N GLN A 24 -26.21 7.17 47.53
CA GLN A 24 -25.74 8.42 48.08
C GLN A 24 -24.25 8.37 48.40
N GLU A 25 -23.77 7.24 48.88
CA GLU A 25 -22.36 7.00 49.14
C GLU A 25 -21.56 7.00 47.78
N LEU A 26 -22.06 6.36 46.78
CA LEU A 26 -21.45 6.36 45.44
C LEU A 26 -21.40 7.78 44.83
N ARG A 27 -22.46 8.57 44.99
CA ARG A 27 -22.44 9.96 44.52
C ARG A 27 -21.43 10.81 45.25
N SER A 28 -21.37 10.70 46.56
CA SER A 28 -20.39 11.44 47.39
C SER A 28 -18.95 11.05 47.03
N TRP A 29 -18.70 9.77 46.77
CA TRP A 29 -17.39 9.30 46.30
C TRP A 29 -17.04 9.85 44.90
N MET A 30 -17.98 9.86 43.98
CA MET A 30 -17.78 10.43 42.63
C MET A 30 -17.50 11.94 42.69
N GLU A 31 -18.20 12.67 43.54
CA GLU A 31 -17.93 14.10 43.75
C GLU A 31 -16.56 14.35 44.36
N ASP A 32 -16.15 13.52 45.29
CA ASP A 32 -14.85 13.60 45.91
C ASP A 32 -13.72 13.29 44.91
N GLN A 33 -13.91 12.30 44.06
CA GLN A 33 -12.98 12.00 42.94
C GLN A 33 -12.88 13.16 41.95
N ARG A 34 -14.00 13.79 41.60
CA ARG A 34 -13.99 14.97 40.73
C ARG A 34 -13.24 16.14 41.33
N ARG A 35 -13.35 16.34 42.64
CA ARG A 35 -12.62 17.42 43.35
C ARG A 35 -11.13 17.14 43.42
N ARG A 36 -10.73 15.86 43.56
CA ARG A 36 -9.33 15.44 43.67
C ARG A 36 -8.62 15.34 42.33
N THR A 37 -9.36 15.20 41.26
CA THR A 37 -8.81 15.13 39.89
C THR A 37 -8.87 16.52 39.27
N PRO A 38 -7.78 17.26 39.24
CA PRO A 38 -7.74 18.55 38.58
C PRO A 38 -7.95 18.31 37.07
N VAL A 39 -8.87 19.05 36.47
CA VAL A 39 -8.99 19.09 35.03
C VAL A 39 -7.75 19.77 34.49
N VAL A 40 -6.79 18.96 34.00
CA VAL A 40 -5.64 19.48 33.28
C VAL A 40 -6.14 19.93 31.92
N THR A 41 -6.51 21.19 31.81
CA THR A 41 -6.75 21.82 30.51
C THR A 41 -5.37 22.11 29.92
N GLU A 42 -4.94 21.24 29.02
CA GLU A 42 -3.76 21.51 28.21
C GLU A 42 -4.02 22.79 27.41
N LYS A 43 -3.20 23.81 27.64
CA LYS A 43 -3.31 25.07 26.92
C LYS A 43 -2.82 24.81 25.51
N ILE A 44 -3.75 24.65 24.58
CA ILE A 44 -3.45 24.55 23.18
C ILE A 44 -2.95 25.90 22.70
N ASP A 45 -1.70 25.96 22.24
CA ASP A 45 -1.16 27.18 21.64
C ASP A 45 -1.99 27.55 20.40
N PRO A 46 -2.22 28.84 20.18
CA PRO A 46 -2.94 29.28 18.99
C PRO A 46 -2.21 28.80 17.73
N PRO A 47 -2.93 28.43 16.67
CA PRO A 47 -2.32 27.96 15.44
C PRO A 47 -1.37 29.04 14.91
N LYS A 48 -0.18 28.61 14.48
CA LYS A 48 0.77 29.52 13.84
C LYS A 48 0.14 30.10 12.59
N SER A 49 0.05 31.43 12.49
CA SER A 49 -0.37 32.09 11.27
C SER A 49 0.76 32.01 10.25
N PHE A 50 0.50 31.39 9.11
CA PHE A 50 1.43 31.40 7.98
C PHE A 50 0.98 32.46 6.99
N GLU A 51 1.92 33.26 6.54
CA GLU A 51 1.66 34.12 5.37
C GLU A 51 1.48 33.19 4.15
N PRO A 52 0.39 33.32 3.39
CA PRO A 52 0.20 32.51 2.21
C PRO A 52 1.30 32.79 1.20
N PHE A 53 1.94 31.74 0.71
CA PHE A 53 2.93 31.86 -0.36
C PHE A 53 2.26 32.44 -1.60
N ARG A 54 2.76 33.58 -2.07
CA ARG A 54 2.30 34.16 -3.34
C ARG A 54 3.05 33.49 -4.48
N TYR A 55 2.32 32.84 -5.34
CA TYR A 55 2.88 32.29 -6.57
C TYR A 55 3.35 33.42 -7.47
N ALA A 56 4.67 33.56 -7.61
CA ALA A 56 5.28 34.66 -8.37
C ALA A 56 5.19 34.46 -9.89
N ASN A 57 4.96 33.22 -10.33
CA ASN A 57 5.03 32.83 -11.72
C ASN A 57 3.64 32.67 -12.37
N ALA A 58 2.67 33.49 -11.94
CA ALA A 58 1.30 33.44 -12.50
C ALA A 58 1.23 33.77 -14.01
N GLY A 59 2.30 34.36 -14.57
CA GLY A 59 2.45 34.65 -16.00
C GLY A 59 3.18 33.58 -16.80
N ASP A 60 3.76 32.56 -16.13
CA ASP A 60 4.45 31.52 -16.82
C ASP A 60 3.45 30.54 -17.46
N ALA A 61 3.90 29.83 -18.49
CA ALA A 61 3.08 28.82 -19.15
C ALA A 61 2.63 27.75 -18.16
N ASP A 62 1.33 27.46 -18.13
CA ASP A 62 0.73 26.42 -17.29
C ASP A 62 1.53 25.09 -17.41
N PRO A 63 2.04 24.55 -16.29
CA PRO A 63 2.79 23.28 -16.30
C PRO A 63 2.01 22.11 -16.90
N PHE A 64 0.68 22.18 -16.90
CA PHE A 64 -0.22 21.17 -17.48
C PHE A 64 -0.77 21.54 -18.86
N SER A 65 -0.27 22.61 -19.50
CA SER A 65 -0.70 23.00 -20.83
C SER A 65 -0.45 21.86 -21.83
N GLN A 66 -1.41 21.62 -22.71
CA GLN A 66 -1.30 20.59 -23.76
C GLN A 66 -0.06 20.75 -24.64
N GLY A 67 0.44 21.96 -24.80
CA GLY A 67 1.68 22.23 -25.55
C GLY A 67 2.94 21.63 -24.91
N ARG A 68 2.92 21.36 -23.58
CA ARG A 68 4.01 20.66 -22.89
C ARG A 68 3.84 19.13 -22.93
N LEU A 69 2.60 18.67 -23.10
CA LEU A 69 2.28 17.25 -23.29
C LEU A 69 2.50 16.78 -24.72
N SER A 70 2.48 17.67 -25.69
CA SER A 70 2.88 17.36 -27.04
C SER A 70 4.41 17.24 -27.07
N LEU A 71 4.90 16.02 -26.89
CA LEU A 71 6.24 15.63 -27.31
C LEU A 71 6.41 16.14 -28.75
N ARG A 72 7.30 17.11 -28.97
CA ARG A 72 7.61 17.56 -30.33
C ARG A 72 7.99 16.32 -31.14
N PRO A 73 7.29 16.03 -32.24
CA PRO A 73 7.71 14.96 -33.13
C PRO A 73 9.10 15.33 -33.67
N GLY A 74 10.15 14.70 -33.14
CA GLY A 74 11.53 14.99 -33.52
C GLY A 74 12.49 15.26 -32.37
N GLU A 75 12.00 15.58 -31.15
CA GLU A 75 12.83 15.65 -29.93
C GLU A 75 12.72 14.37 -29.08
N THR A 76 12.38 13.24 -29.68
CA THR A 76 12.80 11.98 -29.09
C THR A 76 14.30 11.99 -29.19
N GLY A 77 14.94 12.33 -28.07
CA GLY A 77 16.39 12.23 -27.95
C GLY A 77 16.81 10.95 -28.62
N ALA A 78 17.79 11.06 -29.50
CA ALA A 78 18.41 9.95 -30.19
C ALA A 78 19.12 9.02 -29.18
N GLY A 79 18.43 8.62 -28.14
CA GLY A 79 18.76 7.50 -27.29
C GLY A 79 18.59 6.24 -28.14
N THR A 80 19.67 5.55 -28.37
CA THR A 80 19.80 4.28 -29.10
C THR A 80 18.95 3.15 -28.49
N LEU A 81 18.15 3.42 -27.47
CA LEU A 81 17.31 2.45 -26.76
C LEU A 81 15.89 2.54 -27.30
N GLN A 82 15.59 1.72 -28.29
CA GLN A 82 14.23 1.51 -28.77
C GLN A 82 13.91 0.01 -28.77
N PRO A 83 12.71 -0.39 -28.33
CA PRO A 83 12.31 -1.78 -28.40
C PRO A 83 12.17 -2.21 -29.87
N ASP A 84 12.69 -3.40 -30.18
CA ASP A 84 12.47 -4.00 -31.48
C ASP A 84 11.02 -4.53 -31.59
N LEU A 85 10.20 -3.79 -32.29
CA LEU A 85 8.78 -4.14 -32.54
C LEU A 85 8.61 -5.09 -33.73
N SER A 86 9.67 -5.32 -34.51
CA SER A 86 9.60 -6.14 -35.74
C SER A 86 9.72 -7.65 -35.42
N ARG A 87 10.24 -8.02 -34.25
CA ARG A 87 10.39 -9.41 -33.86
C ARG A 87 9.07 -10.03 -33.38
N ARG A 88 8.97 -11.35 -33.54
CA ARG A 88 7.83 -12.10 -32.95
C ARG A 88 7.95 -12.09 -31.44
N ARG A 89 6.84 -11.77 -30.78
CA ARG A 89 6.76 -11.82 -29.31
C ARG A 89 6.82 -13.26 -28.81
N GLU A 90 7.50 -13.45 -27.68
CA GLU A 90 7.54 -14.71 -26.95
C GLU A 90 6.32 -14.84 -26.03
N ALA A 91 5.99 -16.06 -25.61
CA ALA A 91 4.80 -16.34 -24.81
C ALA A 91 4.77 -15.56 -23.49
N LEU A 92 5.92 -15.40 -22.83
CA LEU A 92 6.04 -14.68 -21.56
C LEU A 92 5.89 -13.16 -21.67
N GLU A 93 5.96 -12.59 -22.86
CA GLU A 93 5.71 -11.16 -23.07
C GLU A 93 4.22 -10.79 -23.09
N GLY A 94 3.34 -11.78 -23.08
CA GLY A 94 1.91 -11.57 -22.92
C GLY A 94 1.50 -11.23 -21.49
N TYR A 95 2.35 -11.51 -20.51
CA TYR A 95 2.06 -11.38 -19.10
C TYR A 95 2.80 -10.19 -18.49
N PRO A 96 2.19 -9.43 -17.55
CA PRO A 96 2.92 -8.45 -16.76
C PRO A 96 3.96 -9.16 -15.89
N LEU A 97 5.12 -8.53 -15.70
CA LEU A 97 6.25 -9.18 -15.00
C LEU A 97 5.88 -9.57 -13.56
N GLU A 98 5.00 -8.82 -12.92
CA GLU A 98 4.51 -9.06 -11.56
C GLU A 98 3.67 -10.35 -11.44
N SER A 99 3.12 -10.83 -12.55
CA SER A 99 2.38 -12.11 -12.60
C SER A 99 3.26 -13.31 -12.91
N ILE A 100 4.51 -13.07 -13.26
CA ILE A 100 5.49 -14.12 -13.57
C ILE A 100 6.28 -14.46 -12.31
N ARG A 101 6.37 -15.74 -11.99
CA ARG A 101 7.10 -16.24 -10.81
C ARG A 101 8.15 -17.22 -11.22
N MET A 102 9.33 -17.14 -10.63
CA MET A 102 10.32 -18.18 -10.75
C MET A 102 9.99 -19.33 -9.79
N VAL A 103 9.74 -20.52 -10.35
CA VAL A 103 9.35 -21.71 -9.58
C VAL A 103 10.43 -22.78 -9.59
N GLY A 104 11.52 -22.58 -10.31
CA GLY A 104 12.63 -23.51 -10.32
C GLY A 104 13.75 -23.10 -11.24
N HIS A 105 14.84 -23.83 -11.14
CA HIS A 105 16.04 -23.72 -11.96
C HIS A 105 16.38 -25.10 -12.53
N LEU A 106 16.82 -25.12 -13.77
CA LEU A 106 17.30 -26.34 -14.44
C LEU A 106 18.65 -26.05 -15.09
N SER A 107 19.63 -26.88 -14.85
CA SER A 107 20.95 -26.79 -15.52
C SER A 107 21.21 -28.09 -16.28
N ASP A 108 21.59 -27.97 -17.54
CA ASP A 108 21.99 -29.07 -18.38
C ASP A 108 23.27 -28.71 -19.16
N ARG A 109 23.72 -29.64 -20.03
CA ARG A 109 24.92 -29.40 -20.88
C ARG A 109 24.75 -28.22 -21.86
N ARG A 110 23.53 -27.73 -22.05
CA ARG A 110 23.18 -26.61 -22.95
C ARG A 110 23.13 -25.28 -22.21
N GLY A 111 23.23 -25.29 -20.87
CA GLY A 111 23.21 -24.09 -20.02
C GLY A 111 22.17 -24.10 -18.92
N SER A 112 21.98 -22.94 -18.32
CA SER A 112 21.05 -22.71 -17.23
C SER A 112 19.72 -22.18 -17.76
N PHE A 113 18.63 -22.72 -17.24
CA PHE A 113 17.26 -22.35 -17.57
C PHE A 113 16.49 -22.04 -16.29
N ALA A 114 15.68 -21.02 -16.34
CA ALA A 114 14.69 -20.74 -15.31
C ALA A 114 13.35 -21.40 -15.70
N LEU A 115 12.65 -21.90 -14.71
CA LEU A 115 11.26 -22.29 -14.83
C LEU A 115 10.40 -21.14 -14.32
N LEU A 116 9.73 -20.47 -15.24
CA LEU A 116 8.89 -19.31 -14.97
C LEU A 116 7.43 -19.70 -15.10
N GLN A 117 6.66 -19.44 -14.07
CA GLN A 117 5.22 -19.73 -14.06
C GLN A 117 4.43 -18.44 -14.31
N ALA A 118 3.49 -18.49 -15.24
CA ALA A 118 2.50 -17.46 -15.50
C ALA A 118 1.14 -18.12 -15.74
N GLU A 119 0.09 -17.65 -15.07
CA GLU A 119 -1.29 -18.19 -15.19
C GLU A 119 -1.40 -19.72 -15.08
N GLY A 120 -0.60 -20.31 -14.18
CA GLY A 120 -0.60 -21.77 -13.94
C GLY A 120 0.21 -22.58 -14.96
N MET A 121 0.71 -21.98 -16.02
CA MET A 121 1.61 -22.63 -17.00
C MET A 121 3.06 -22.38 -16.67
N VAL A 122 3.91 -23.38 -16.85
CA VAL A 122 5.37 -23.29 -16.61
C VAL A 122 6.09 -23.23 -17.95
N TYR A 123 6.91 -22.18 -18.08
CA TYR A 123 7.71 -21.90 -19.26
C TYR A 123 9.20 -22.07 -18.92
N ARG A 124 9.94 -22.68 -19.83
CA ARG A 124 11.40 -22.75 -19.72
C ARG A 124 12.02 -21.56 -20.42
N ALA A 125 12.75 -20.75 -19.66
CA ALA A 125 13.40 -19.54 -20.16
C ALA A 125 14.91 -19.57 -19.92
N ARG A 126 15.67 -18.94 -20.77
CA ARG A 126 17.13 -18.80 -20.69
C ARG A 126 17.56 -17.37 -20.92
N VAL A 127 18.83 -17.08 -20.73
CA VAL A 127 19.43 -15.79 -21.09
C VAL A 127 19.16 -15.48 -22.55
N GLY A 128 18.71 -14.25 -22.83
CA GLY A 128 18.31 -13.77 -24.15
C GLY A 128 16.83 -13.97 -24.49
N ASN A 129 16.07 -14.77 -23.72
CA ASN A 129 14.62 -14.83 -23.90
C ASN A 129 13.95 -13.56 -23.35
N HIS A 130 12.73 -13.33 -23.80
CA HIS A 130 11.94 -12.16 -23.41
C HIS A 130 10.80 -12.54 -22.47
N ALA A 131 10.58 -11.68 -21.45
CA ALA A 131 9.47 -11.84 -20.50
C ALA A 131 8.98 -10.47 -20.02
N GLY A 132 7.68 -10.37 -19.70
CA GLY A 132 7.06 -9.13 -19.28
C GLY A 132 6.63 -8.23 -20.43
N GLN A 133 5.63 -7.40 -20.17
CA GLN A 133 5.04 -6.51 -21.19
C GLN A 133 5.95 -5.34 -21.58
N ASN A 134 6.97 -5.05 -20.76
CA ASN A 134 7.91 -3.94 -20.93
C ASN A 134 9.19 -4.35 -21.68
N PHE A 135 9.08 -5.23 -22.67
CA PHE A 135 10.22 -5.68 -23.48
C PHE A 135 11.40 -6.25 -22.66
N GLY A 136 11.07 -6.88 -21.53
CA GLY A 136 12.08 -7.43 -20.63
C GLY A 136 12.94 -8.50 -21.29
N VAL A 137 14.26 -8.39 -21.22
CA VAL A 137 15.22 -9.38 -21.71
C VAL A 137 15.90 -10.04 -20.52
N ILE A 138 15.92 -11.36 -20.48
CA ILE A 138 16.62 -12.12 -19.44
C ILE A 138 18.10 -11.95 -19.66
N THR A 139 18.79 -11.33 -18.69
CA THR A 139 20.23 -11.07 -18.72
C THR A 139 21.03 -12.11 -17.96
N ARG A 140 20.43 -12.69 -16.91
CA ARG A 140 21.09 -13.69 -16.06
C ARG A 140 20.07 -14.68 -15.51
N VAL A 141 20.48 -15.94 -15.44
CA VAL A 141 19.73 -17.01 -14.76
C VAL A 141 20.66 -17.63 -13.72
N SER A 142 20.23 -17.66 -12.46
CA SER A 142 20.89 -18.33 -11.34
C SER A 142 19.93 -19.32 -10.66
N GLU A 143 20.42 -20.05 -9.66
CA GLU A 143 19.57 -21.00 -8.92
C GLU A 143 18.44 -20.35 -8.15
N SER A 144 18.65 -19.12 -7.66
CA SER A 144 17.72 -18.41 -6.79
C SER A 144 17.03 -17.21 -7.42
N GLU A 145 17.51 -16.71 -8.56
CA GLU A 145 16.96 -15.51 -9.20
C GLU A 145 17.18 -15.50 -10.72
N VAL A 146 16.28 -14.79 -11.39
CA VAL A 146 16.41 -14.40 -12.80
C VAL A 146 16.49 -12.89 -12.87
N LYS A 147 17.56 -12.35 -13.47
CA LYS A 147 17.67 -10.91 -13.75
C LYS A 147 17.17 -10.59 -15.15
N LEU A 148 16.38 -9.53 -15.22
CA LEU A 148 15.84 -9.00 -16.46
C LEU A 148 16.19 -7.53 -16.60
N ARG A 149 16.29 -7.09 -17.84
CA ARG A 149 16.39 -5.69 -18.21
C ARG A 149 15.16 -5.31 -19.02
N GLU A 150 14.36 -4.41 -18.48
CA GLU A 150 13.13 -3.89 -19.08
C GLU A 150 13.38 -2.54 -19.73
N LEU A 151 12.65 -2.24 -20.80
CA LEU A 151 12.58 -0.91 -21.38
C LEU A 151 11.27 -0.24 -20.93
N VAL A 152 11.39 0.83 -20.19
CA VAL A 152 10.24 1.62 -19.73
C VAL A 152 10.36 3.04 -20.23
N ARG A 153 9.23 3.72 -20.44
CA ARG A 153 9.24 5.14 -20.75
C ARG A 153 9.26 5.93 -19.46
N ASP A 154 10.16 6.90 -19.39
CA ASP A 154 10.18 7.86 -18.28
C ASP A 154 9.09 8.94 -18.45
N ALA A 155 9.04 9.89 -17.50
CA ALA A 155 8.08 10.99 -17.53
C ALA A 155 8.28 11.95 -18.73
N ALA A 156 9.47 11.98 -19.32
CA ALA A 156 9.78 12.76 -20.52
C ALA A 156 9.41 12.01 -21.82
N GLY A 157 9.02 10.73 -21.70
CA GLY A 157 8.67 9.86 -22.84
C GLY A 157 9.90 9.18 -23.47
N GLU A 158 11.07 9.30 -22.85
CA GLU A 158 12.28 8.65 -23.29
C GLU A 158 12.36 7.20 -22.80
N TRP A 159 12.96 6.33 -23.61
CA TRP A 159 13.16 4.94 -23.21
C TRP A 159 14.35 4.83 -22.28
N THR A 160 14.12 4.26 -21.11
CA THR A 160 15.14 3.98 -20.09
C THR A 160 15.19 2.50 -19.75
N GLU A 161 16.37 2.02 -19.40
CA GLU A 161 16.54 0.63 -18.95
C GLU A 161 16.32 0.54 -17.44
N ARG A 162 15.56 -0.48 -17.03
CA ARG A 162 15.36 -0.82 -15.63
C ARG A 162 15.73 -2.27 -15.40
N GLU A 163 16.61 -2.53 -14.43
CA GLU A 163 16.90 -3.90 -14.00
C GLU A 163 15.87 -4.35 -12.97
N THR A 164 15.38 -5.56 -13.18
CA THR A 164 14.42 -6.23 -12.28
C THR A 164 14.89 -7.67 -12.06
N ALA A 165 14.62 -8.23 -10.87
CA ALA A 165 14.93 -9.61 -10.54
C ALA A 165 13.68 -10.36 -10.07
N LEU A 166 13.46 -11.55 -10.62
CA LEU A 166 12.46 -12.51 -10.13
C LEU A 166 13.17 -13.51 -9.21
N GLN A 167 12.78 -13.52 -7.94
CA GLN A 167 13.31 -14.44 -6.95
C GLN A 167 12.60 -15.79 -7.04
N LEU A 168 13.35 -16.87 -6.77
CA LEU A 168 12.78 -18.21 -6.65
C LEU A 168 11.74 -18.22 -5.50
N GLN A 169 10.52 -18.58 -5.82
CA GLN A 169 9.49 -18.81 -4.81
C GLN A 169 9.54 -20.26 -4.34
N GLU A 170 9.98 -20.46 -3.12
CA GLU A 170 9.89 -21.76 -2.48
C GLU A 170 8.42 -22.08 -2.25
N SER A 171 7.99 -23.24 -2.77
CA SER A 171 6.65 -23.76 -2.53
C SER A 171 6.55 -24.18 -1.07
N THR A 172 5.97 -23.33 -0.22
CA THR A 172 5.64 -23.72 1.15
C THR A 172 4.56 -24.82 1.06
N LYS A 173 4.95 -26.01 1.43
CA LYS A 173 4.09 -27.21 1.45
C LYS A 173 3.26 -27.22 2.71
#